data_7cf9525e906586ae9cea602e8f47c3f5
#
_entry.id   7cf9525e906586ae9cea602e8f47c3f5
#
_cell.length_a   1.000
_cell.length_b   1.000
_cell.length_c   1.000
_cell.angle_alpha   90.00
_cell.angle_beta   90.00
_cell.angle_gamma   90.00
#
_symmetry.space_group_name_H-M   'P 1'
#
loop_
_entity.id
_entity.type
_entity.pdbx_description
1 polymer ?
#
loop_
_entity_poly.entity_id
_entity_poly.type
_entity_poly.pdbx_seq_one_letter_code
_entity_poly.pdbx_strand_id
1 'polypeptide(L)'
;MPGIPSHDTFNRVLQLIEPQALEAFLRGVAQWLAQATGVPQGIEVDGKTVRGSQKAGKAIHLLNAWADKTRLVIGQRLVDGKSNEIMEVPQLLESLFLDGCVVTVDALNTQTAIAQKIVDKGADYVLPLKGNHPTHQSVVAAIMRDVAASRPPDLEQVEKDHGRLETRRCWVNPELSLFLEKDKWPKLQTLVRIDRTRYFADGHETTESALFLSSLPADDHKAFVRRLKDLRQETVHRALRSIARECRRLGIKVTHI
;
A
#
# COMPACT_ATOMS: atom_id res chain seq x y z
N MET A 1 15.19 -29.03 -25.90
CA MET A 1 15.17 -27.72 -25.24
C MET A 1 15.90 -27.85 -23.92
N PRO A 2 16.77 -26.94 -23.50
CA PRO A 2 17.34 -26.99 -22.17
C PRO A 2 16.20 -26.88 -21.14
N GLY A 3 16.21 -27.78 -20.15
CA GLY A 3 15.17 -27.84 -19.11
C GLY A 3 15.22 -26.63 -18.18
N ILE A 4 14.16 -26.45 -17.39
CA ILE A 4 14.11 -25.44 -16.30
C ILE A 4 15.24 -25.78 -15.31
N PRO A 5 16.11 -24.80 -14.94
CA PRO A 5 17.18 -25.04 -13.98
C PRO A 5 16.66 -25.54 -12.63
N SER A 6 17.44 -26.40 -11.96
CA SER A 6 17.09 -26.88 -10.61
C SER A 6 17.14 -25.74 -9.59
N HIS A 7 16.45 -25.93 -8.46
CA HIS A 7 16.52 -25.00 -7.32
C HIS A 7 17.97 -24.69 -6.88
N ASP A 8 18.85 -25.70 -6.85
CA ASP A 8 20.25 -25.53 -6.48
C ASP A 8 21.03 -24.71 -7.51
N THR A 9 20.66 -24.83 -8.79
CA THR A 9 21.25 -24.00 -9.85
C THR A 9 20.85 -22.54 -9.67
N PHE A 10 19.58 -22.25 -9.38
CA PHE A 10 19.13 -20.90 -9.07
C PHE A 10 19.83 -20.33 -7.84
N ASN A 11 19.91 -21.09 -6.74
CA ASN A 11 20.61 -20.65 -5.53
C ASN A 11 22.07 -20.30 -5.81
N ARG A 12 22.78 -21.17 -6.54
CA ARG A 12 24.18 -20.94 -6.88
C ARG A 12 24.38 -19.71 -7.76
N VAL A 13 23.51 -19.48 -8.73
CA VAL A 13 23.56 -18.29 -9.60
C VAL A 13 23.27 -17.03 -8.79
N LEU A 14 22.22 -17.04 -7.96
CA LEU A 14 21.86 -15.87 -7.14
C LEU A 14 22.93 -15.49 -6.13
N GLN A 15 23.69 -16.49 -5.60
CA GLN A 15 24.82 -16.22 -4.69
C GLN A 15 26.02 -15.53 -5.39
N LEU A 16 26.10 -15.63 -6.72
CA LEU A 16 27.17 -14.98 -7.51
C LEU A 16 26.81 -13.53 -7.91
N ILE A 17 25.55 -13.15 -7.78
CA ILE A 17 25.08 -11.80 -8.14
C ILE A 17 25.25 -10.88 -6.93
N GLU A 18 25.90 -9.75 -7.15
CA GLU A 18 25.97 -8.71 -6.13
C GLU A 18 24.56 -8.18 -5.83
N PRO A 19 24.09 -8.17 -4.56
CA PRO A 19 22.72 -7.77 -4.22
C PRO A 19 22.33 -6.38 -4.71
N GLN A 20 23.24 -5.42 -4.63
CA GLN A 20 23.04 -4.04 -5.07
C GLN A 20 22.84 -3.93 -6.59
N ALA A 21 23.61 -4.71 -7.35
CA ALA A 21 23.48 -4.75 -8.82
C ALA A 21 22.14 -5.37 -9.24
N LEU A 22 21.71 -6.44 -8.58
CA LEU A 22 20.39 -7.06 -8.83
C LEU A 22 19.25 -6.10 -8.48
N GLU A 23 19.34 -5.41 -7.34
CA GLU A 23 18.36 -4.42 -6.93
C GLU A 23 18.26 -3.26 -7.93
N ALA A 24 19.40 -2.73 -8.39
CA ALA A 24 19.44 -1.66 -9.39
C ALA A 24 18.83 -2.11 -10.73
N PHE A 25 19.10 -3.33 -11.16
CA PHE A 25 18.50 -3.91 -12.36
C PHE A 25 16.98 -4.06 -12.23
N LEU A 26 16.49 -4.66 -11.14
CA LEU A 26 15.05 -4.85 -10.90
C LEU A 26 14.33 -3.50 -10.80
N ARG A 27 14.95 -2.50 -10.19
CA ARG A 27 14.44 -1.13 -10.13
C ARG A 27 14.33 -0.51 -11.51
N GLY A 28 15.35 -0.68 -12.37
CA GLY A 28 15.33 -0.23 -13.77
C GLY A 28 14.21 -0.88 -14.57
N VAL A 29 14.00 -2.19 -14.42
CA VAL A 29 12.90 -2.92 -15.06
C VAL A 29 11.55 -2.41 -14.58
N ALA A 30 11.37 -2.22 -13.27
CA ALA A 30 10.11 -1.72 -12.70
C ALA A 30 9.81 -0.29 -13.20
N GLN A 31 10.82 0.56 -13.27
CA GLN A 31 10.72 1.92 -13.80
C GLN A 31 10.31 1.92 -15.29
N TRP A 32 10.95 1.09 -16.09
CA TRP A 32 10.61 0.94 -17.50
C TRP A 32 9.17 0.47 -17.70
N LEU A 33 8.72 -0.53 -16.93
CA LEU A 33 7.34 -1.02 -16.94
C LEU A 33 6.33 0.08 -16.53
N ALA A 34 6.66 0.86 -15.50
CA ALA A 34 5.80 1.95 -15.03
C ALA A 34 5.60 3.02 -16.12
N GLN A 35 6.68 3.38 -16.83
CA GLN A 35 6.63 4.34 -17.94
C GLN A 35 5.84 3.78 -19.15
N ALA A 36 6.01 2.51 -19.46
CA ALA A 36 5.34 1.85 -20.59
C ALA A 36 3.82 1.75 -20.42
N THR A 37 3.32 1.73 -19.18
CA THR A 37 1.87 1.60 -18.91
C THR A 37 1.11 2.93 -18.99
N GLY A 38 1.80 4.08 -18.94
CA GLY A 38 1.21 5.43 -19.10
C GLY A 38 0.12 5.80 -18.09
N VAL A 39 -0.06 5.01 -17.02
CA VAL A 39 -1.13 5.19 -16.02
C VAL A 39 -0.50 5.34 -14.64
N PRO A 40 -0.97 6.29 -13.80
CA PRO A 40 -0.50 6.42 -12.43
C PRO A 40 -0.54 5.09 -11.69
N GLN A 41 0.58 4.73 -11.04
CA GLN A 41 0.75 3.47 -10.32
C GLN A 41 0.56 3.70 -8.83
N GLY A 42 -0.18 2.82 -8.15
CA GLY A 42 -0.23 2.78 -6.71
C GLY A 42 1.06 2.13 -6.16
N ILE A 43 1.70 2.81 -5.21
CA ILE A 43 2.88 2.31 -4.51
C ILE A 43 2.54 2.14 -3.04
N GLU A 44 2.55 0.90 -2.57
CA GLU A 44 2.33 0.56 -1.16
C GLU A 44 3.69 0.35 -0.48
N VAL A 45 3.95 1.10 0.59
CA VAL A 45 5.14 0.93 1.43
C VAL A 45 4.73 0.27 2.74
N ASP A 46 5.26 -0.94 2.97
CA ASP A 46 4.89 -1.78 4.13
C ASP A 46 6.11 -2.51 4.70
N GLY A 47 6.18 -2.56 6.03
CA GLY A 47 7.21 -3.29 6.75
C GLY A 47 6.80 -4.71 7.07
N LYS A 48 7.68 -5.70 6.79
CA LYS A 48 7.42 -7.11 7.08
C LYS A 48 8.60 -7.80 7.75
N THR A 49 8.29 -8.50 8.84
CA THR A 49 9.25 -9.40 9.47
C THR A 49 9.31 -10.71 8.68
N VAL A 50 10.52 -11.09 8.26
CA VAL A 50 10.74 -12.35 7.55
C VAL A 50 10.52 -13.51 8.50
N ARG A 51 9.52 -14.34 8.22
CA ARG A 51 9.19 -15.51 9.05
C ARG A 51 10.35 -16.49 9.08
N GLY A 52 10.67 -16.99 10.27
CA GLY A 52 11.75 -17.96 10.47
C GLY A 52 13.15 -17.35 10.63
N SER A 53 13.35 -16.05 10.35
CA SER A 53 14.64 -15.37 10.56
C SER A 53 15.06 -15.31 12.04
N GLN A 54 14.11 -15.35 12.98
CA GLN A 54 14.38 -15.41 14.42
C GLN A 54 15.23 -16.60 14.85
N LYS A 55 15.18 -17.73 14.11
CA LYS A 55 15.99 -18.92 14.41
C LYS A 55 17.50 -18.66 14.25
N ALA A 56 17.89 -17.60 13.54
CA ALA A 56 19.27 -17.18 13.35
C ALA A 56 19.71 -16.07 14.33
N GLY A 57 18.91 -15.77 15.37
CA GLY A 57 19.24 -14.83 16.46
C GLY A 57 18.55 -13.49 16.40
N LYS A 58 18.46 -12.81 15.25
CA LYS A 58 17.76 -11.52 15.09
C LYS A 58 16.72 -11.60 13.98
N ALA A 59 15.49 -11.20 14.26
CA ALA A 59 14.45 -11.13 13.24
C ALA A 59 14.82 -10.12 12.14
N ILE A 60 14.80 -10.57 10.89
CA ILE A 60 15.00 -9.69 9.73
C ILE A 60 13.69 -8.95 9.48
N HIS A 61 13.74 -7.63 9.52
CA HIS A 61 12.61 -6.76 9.18
C HIS A 61 12.91 -6.02 7.89
N LEU A 62 12.02 -6.14 6.90
CA LEU A 62 12.17 -5.56 5.57
C LEU A 62 11.05 -4.55 5.32
N LEU A 63 11.43 -3.35 4.93
CA LEU A 63 10.53 -2.36 4.37
C LEU A 63 10.50 -2.56 2.85
N ASN A 64 9.30 -2.71 2.28
CA ASN A 64 9.10 -2.98 0.87
C ASN A 64 8.26 -1.88 0.23
N ALA A 65 8.61 -1.49 -0.99
CA ALA A 65 7.75 -0.70 -1.87
C ALA A 65 7.16 -1.61 -2.95
N TRP A 66 5.86 -1.78 -2.92
CA TRP A 66 5.11 -2.62 -3.84
C TRP A 66 4.35 -1.78 -4.85
N ALA A 67 4.50 -2.09 -6.13
CA ALA A 67 3.77 -1.47 -7.22
C ALA A 67 2.57 -2.34 -7.62
N ASP A 68 1.36 -1.79 -7.46
CA ASP A 68 0.09 -2.53 -7.55
C ASP A 68 -0.21 -3.07 -8.96
N LYS A 69 0.03 -2.28 -10.00
CA LYS A 69 -0.27 -2.65 -11.39
C LYS A 69 0.71 -3.65 -11.96
N THR A 70 2.00 -3.43 -11.73
CA THR A 70 3.05 -4.35 -12.19
C THR A 70 3.17 -5.57 -11.28
N ARG A 71 2.65 -5.50 -10.05
CA ARG A 71 2.76 -6.54 -9.01
C ARG A 71 4.22 -6.87 -8.68
N LEU A 72 5.08 -5.86 -8.69
CA LEU A 72 6.50 -6.00 -8.41
C LEU A 72 6.87 -5.26 -7.12
N VAL A 73 7.84 -5.81 -6.39
CA VAL A 73 8.57 -5.06 -5.38
C VAL A 73 9.60 -4.20 -6.11
N ILE A 74 9.42 -2.87 -6.06
CA ILE A 74 10.25 -1.90 -6.79
C ILE A 74 11.37 -1.31 -5.93
N GLY A 75 11.37 -1.62 -4.64
CA GLY A 75 12.42 -1.24 -3.71
C GLY A 75 12.25 -1.96 -2.38
N GLN A 76 13.39 -2.20 -1.72
CA GLN A 76 13.43 -2.89 -0.45
C GLN A 76 14.54 -2.32 0.42
N ARG A 77 14.32 -2.23 1.74
CA ARG A 77 15.34 -1.86 2.71
C ARG A 77 15.29 -2.77 3.93
N LEU A 78 16.46 -3.11 4.44
CA LEU A 78 16.60 -3.76 5.74
C LEU A 78 16.39 -2.71 6.83
N VAL A 79 15.56 -3.02 7.81
CA VAL A 79 15.28 -2.15 8.95
C VAL A 79 15.74 -2.81 10.24
N ASP A 80 16.55 -2.09 11.01
CA ASP A 80 17.02 -2.56 12.31
C ASP A 80 15.95 -2.42 13.40
N GLY A 81 14.95 -3.30 13.33
CA GLY A 81 13.83 -3.31 14.26
C GLY A 81 12.66 -2.42 13.80
N LYS A 82 11.45 -2.81 14.21
CA LYS A 82 10.20 -2.22 13.76
C LYS A 82 10.05 -0.73 14.10
N SER A 83 10.71 -0.26 15.16
CA SER A 83 10.70 1.14 15.59
C SER A 83 11.45 2.10 14.65
N ASN A 84 12.29 1.58 13.75
CA ASN A 84 13.10 2.40 12.85
C ASN A 84 12.46 2.60 11.46
N GLU A 85 11.28 2.04 11.20
CA GLU A 85 10.60 2.17 9.90
C GLU A 85 10.40 3.64 9.49
N ILE A 86 9.98 4.50 10.43
CA ILE A 86 9.74 5.92 10.17
C ILE A 86 10.99 6.62 9.61
N MET A 87 12.19 6.19 10.04
CA MET A 87 13.46 6.75 9.55
C MET A 87 13.87 6.18 8.20
N GLU A 88 13.47 4.95 7.88
CA GLU A 88 13.86 4.25 6.66
C GLU A 88 12.90 4.50 5.49
N VAL A 89 11.61 4.83 5.76
CA VAL A 89 10.64 5.14 4.71
C VAL A 89 11.10 6.30 3.82
N PRO A 90 11.55 7.45 4.33
CA PRO A 90 12.04 8.54 3.49
C PRO A 90 13.23 8.14 2.60
N GLN A 91 14.12 7.28 3.10
CA GLN A 91 15.28 6.80 2.35
C GLN A 91 14.89 5.81 1.26
N LEU A 92 13.89 4.94 1.53
CA LEU A 92 13.32 4.08 0.52
C LEU A 92 12.67 4.91 -0.59
N LEU A 93 11.79 5.88 -0.24
CA LEU A 93 11.14 6.77 -1.19
C LEU A 93 12.16 7.56 -2.03
N GLU A 94 13.28 8.01 -1.43
CA GLU A 94 14.35 8.70 -2.17
C GLU A 94 14.91 7.84 -3.29
N SER A 95 15.08 6.56 -3.06
CA SER A 95 15.66 5.62 -4.03
C SER A 95 14.72 5.27 -5.19
N LEU A 96 13.43 5.65 -5.13
CA LEU A 96 12.41 5.29 -6.11
C LEU A 96 12.13 6.43 -7.08
N PHE A 97 11.68 6.07 -8.28
CA PHE A 97 11.04 6.98 -9.21
C PHE A 97 9.52 6.96 -8.93
N LEU A 98 8.98 8.09 -8.46
CA LEU A 98 7.59 8.18 -7.98
C LEU A 98 6.75 9.19 -8.74
N ASP A 99 7.32 9.88 -9.73
CA ASP A 99 6.61 10.90 -10.50
C ASP A 99 5.29 10.37 -11.08
N GLY A 100 4.18 11.06 -10.81
CA GLY A 100 2.84 10.66 -11.20
C GLY A 100 2.27 9.42 -10.49
N CYS A 101 2.99 8.83 -9.53
CA CYS A 101 2.48 7.71 -8.73
C CYS A 101 1.59 8.19 -7.57
N VAL A 102 0.83 7.25 -6.99
CA VAL A 102 0.10 7.47 -5.74
C VAL A 102 0.68 6.57 -4.66
N VAL A 103 1.24 7.18 -3.61
CA VAL A 103 1.90 6.44 -2.53
C VAL A 103 0.97 6.29 -1.33
N THR A 104 0.92 5.10 -0.77
CA THR A 104 0.33 4.82 0.54
C THR A 104 1.36 4.18 1.46
N VAL A 105 1.25 4.44 2.74
CA VAL A 105 2.07 3.84 3.80
C VAL A 105 1.14 3.28 4.88
N ASP A 106 1.68 2.57 5.85
CA ASP A 106 0.89 2.21 7.03
C ASP A 106 0.61 3.43 7.94
N ALA A 107 -0.29 3.27 8.91
CA ALA A 107 -0.67 4.37 9.78
C ALA A 107 0.50 4.91 10.64
N LEU A 108 1.45 4.08 11.04
CA LEU A 108 2.62 4.51 11.81
C LEU A 108 3.49 5.48 10.99
N ASN A 109 3.59 5.22 9.70
CA ASN A 109 4.35 6.01 8.75
C ASN A 109 3.57 7.20 8.16
N THR A 110 2.32 7.44 8.60
CA THR A 110 1.56 8.64 8.26
C THR A 110 2.14 9.83 9.03
N GLN A 111 3.12 10.51 8.42
CA GLN A 111 3.84 11.64 8.99
C GLN A 111 3.94 12.77 7.96
N THR A 112 3.92 14.03 8.43
CA THR A 112 4.02 15.21 7.54
C THR A 112 5.32 15.24 6.74
N ALA A 113 6.43 14.81 7.35
CA ALA A 113 7.71 14.71 6.66
C ALA A 113 7.72 13.66 5.54
N ILE A 114 7.00 12.54 5.72
CA ILE A 114 6.84 11.51 4.69
C ILE A 114 5.92 12.01 3.58
N ALA A 115 4.82 12.70 3.93
CA ALA A 115 3.95 13.34 2.95
C ALA A 115 4.72 14.37 2.10
N GLN A 116 5.58 15.19 2.73
CA GLN A 116 6.44 16.14 2.03
C GLN A 116 7.38 15.43 1.06
N LYS A 117 8.03 14.35 1.51
CA LYS A 117 8.93 13.56 0.68
C LYS A 117 8.24 12.99 -0.57
N ILE A 118 7.00 12.50 -0.40
CA ILE A 118 6.20 11.98 -1.52
C ILE A 118 5.91 13.10 -2.53
N VAL A 119 5.47 14.26 -2.06
CA VAL A 119 5.18 15.42 -2.91
C VAL A 119 6.43 15.94 -3.62
N ASP A 120 7.58 16.02 -2.93
CA ASP A 120 8.87 16.44 -3.51
C ASP A 120 9.34 15.50 -4.64
N LYS A 121 8.89 14.25 -4.61
CA LYS A 121 9.17 13.24 -5.66
C LYS A 121 8.16 13.27 -6.81
N GLY A 122 7.28 14.30 -6.88
CA GLY A 122 6.26 14.42 -7.94
C GLY A 122 5.09 13.45 -7.81
N ALA A 123 4.92 12.82 -6.65
CA ALA A 123 3.86 11.85 -6.38
C ALA A 123 2.72 12.45 -5.57
N ASP A 124 1.58 11.77 -5.61
CA ASP A 124 0.45 11.99 -4.72
C ASP A 124 0.45 10.96 -3.59
N TYR A 125 -0.28 11.27 -2.51
CA TYR A 125 -0.41 10.34 -1.39
C TYR A 125 -1.87 10.08 -1.01
N VAL A 126 -2.10 8.90 -0.41
CA VAL A 126 -3.31 8.54 0.34
C VAL A 126 -2.86 7.89 1.64
N LEU A 127 -2.93 8.65 2.75
CA LEU A 127 -2.35 8.28 4.03
C LEU A 127 -3.43 7.93 5.05
N PRO A 128 -3.40 6.74 5.68
CA PRO A 128 -4.40 6.33 6.66
C PRO A 128 -4.25 7.09 7.98
N LEU A 129 -5.36 7.60 8.52
CA LEU A 129 -5.43 8.20 9.86
C LEU A 129 -5.94 7.18 10.86
N LYS A 130 -5.13 6.88 11.88
CA LYS A 130 -5.47 5.99 12.99
C LYS A 130 -5.02 6.60 14.34
N GLY A 131 -5.04 5.81 15.39
CA GLY A 131 -4.75 6.24 16.76
C GLY A 131 -3.38 6.86 17.01
N ASN A 132 -2.44 6.81 16.07
CA ASN A 132 -1.17 7.55 16.12
C ASN A 132 -1.34 9.08 15.94
N HIS A 133 -2.48 9.52 15.39
CA HIS A 133 -2.88 10.92 15.27
C HIS A 133 -4.28 11.14 15.86
N PRO A 134 -4.46 11.00 17.18
CA PRO A 134 -5.79 10.95 17.81
C PRO A 134 -6.61 12.21 17.59
N THR A 135 -5.98 13.39 17.65
CA THR A 135 -6.65 14.68 17.41
C THR A 135 -7.11 14.81 15.96
N HIS A 136 -6.21 14.54 15.00
CA HIS A 136 -6.57 14.58 13.57
C HIS A 136 -7.66 13.56 13.25
N GLN A 137 -7.53 12.33 13.77
CA GLN A 137 -8.49 11.28 13.56
C GLN A 137 -9.88 11.67 14.08
N SER A 138 -10.00 12.24 15.28
CA SER A 138 -11.30 12.63 15.85
C SER A 138 -11.95 13.76 15.06
N VAL A 139 -11.19 14.77 14.64
CA VAL A 139 -11.71 15.88 13.82
C VAL A 139 -12.16 15.38 12.45
N VAL A 140 -11.32 14.62 11.74
CA VAL A 140 -11.67 14.07 10.42
C VAL A 140 -12.83 13.08 10.53
N ALA A 141 -12.91 12.28 11.60
CA ALA A 141 -14.04 11.39 11.84
C ALA A 141 -15.36 12.15 12.01
N ALA A 142 -15.36 13.29 12.71
CA ALA A 142 -16.54 14.12 12.87
C ALA A 142 -16.98 14.71 11.52
N ILE A 143 -16.05 15.34 10.79
CA ILE A 143 -16.33 15.91 9.45
C ILE A 143 -16.91 14.84 8.52
N MET A 144 -16.25 13.68 8.42
CA MET A 144 -16.64 12.62 7.49
C MET A 144 -17.90 11.86 7.92
N ARG A 145 -18.27 11.87 9.20
CA ARG A 145 -19.55 11.37 9.69
C ARG A 145 -20.69 12.25 9.20
N ASP A 146 -20.53 13.59 9.29
CA ASP A 146 -21.54 14.53 8.84
C ASP A 146 -21.69 14.48 7.30
N VAL A 147 -20.61 14.34 6.56
CA VAL A 147 -20.63 14.09 5.11
C VAL A 147 -21.41 12.81 4.78
N ALA A 148 -21.13 11.70 5.46
CA ALA A 148 -21.80 10.43 5.21
C ALA A 148 -23.30 10.45 5.60
N ALA A 149 -23.70 11.28 6.56
CA ALA A 149 -25.09 11.50 6.93
C ALA A 149 -25.85 12.40 5.94
N SER A 150 -25.13 13.33 5.27
CA SER A 150 -25.74 14.34 4.40
C SER A 150 -25.93 13.90 2.95
N ARG A 151 -25.21 12.88 2.48
CA ARG A 151 -25.26 12.44 1.09
C ARG A 151 -24.89 10.96 0.92
N PRO A 152 -25.31 10.31 -0.18
CA PRO A 152 -24.91 8.94 -0.49
C PRO A 152 -23.39 8.83 -0.72
N PRO A 153 -22.82 7.62 -0.64
CA PRO A 153 -21.42 7.39 -0.96
C PRO A 153 -21.11 7.71 -2.43
N ASP A 154 -19.91 8.22 -2.68
CA ASP A 154 -19.40 8.47 -4.04
C ASP A 154 -19.15 7.16 -4.79
N LEU A 155 -18.86 6.08 -4.04
CA LEU A 155 -18.79 4.71 -4.55
C LEU A 155 -19.35 3.72 -3.53
N GLU A 156 -20.14 2.78 -4.05
CA GLU A 156 -20.51 1.57 -3.32
C GLU A 156 -20.10 0.33 -4.14
N GLN A 157 -19.50 -0.63 -3.49
CA GLN A 157 -19.10 -1.91 -4.07
C GLN A 157 -19.55 -3.06 -3.19
N VAL A 158 -20.09 -4.09 -3.83
CA VAL A 158 -20.51 -5.32 -3.16
C VAL A 158 -19.69 -6.48 -3.75
N GLU A 159 -18.99 -7.22 -2.91
CA GLU A 159 -18.20 -8.38 -3.31
C GLU A 159 -18.58 -9.60 -2.46
N LYS A 160 -18.64 -10.76 -3.10
CA LYS A 160 -18.81 -12.04 -2.41
C LYS A 160 -17.50 -12.80 -2.44
N ASP A 161 -16.94 -13.07 -1.28
CA ASP A 161 -15.67 -13.81 -1.16
C ASP A 161 -15.70 -14.69 0.08
N HIS A 162 -15.21 -15.93 -0.04
CA HIS A 162 -15.08 -16.91 1.06
C HIS A 162 -16.36 -17.09 1.91
N GLY A 163 -17.54 -17.11 1.27
CA GLY A 163 -18.82 -17.36 1.94
C GLY A 163 -19.41 -16.17 2.69
N ARG A 164 -18.81 -14.96 2.58
CA ARG A 164 -19.32 -13.72 3.16
C ARG A 164 -19.59 -12.70 2.07
N LEU A 165 -20.54 -11.80 2.32
CA LEU A 165 -20.80 -10.61 1.52
C LEU A 165 -20.04 -9.45 2.15
N GLU A 166 -19.30 -8.68 1.36
CA GLU A 166 -18.59 -7.49 1.81
C GLU A 166 -19.07 -6.28 0.99
N THR A 167 -19.58 -5.26 1.68
CA THR A 167 -19.94 -3.97 1.07
C THR A 167 -18.90 -2.93 1.47
N ARG A 168 -18.41 -2.18 0.49
CA ARG A 168 -17.52 -1.03 0.71
C ARG A 168 -18.19 0.23 0.21
N ARG A 169 -18.28 1.24 1.08
CA ARG A 169 -18.79 2.56 0.78
C ARG A 169 -17.70 3.58 0.96
N CYS A 170 -17.52 4.48 -0.01
CA CYS A 170 -16.48 5.49 0.01
C CYS A 170 -17.10 6.89 -0.13
N TRP A 171 -16.66 7.82 0.72
CA TRP A 171 -16.95 9.24 0.64
C TRP A 171 -15.64 10.02 0.50
N VAL A 172 -15.63 11.00 -0.41
CA VAL A 172 -14.49 11.90 -0.67
C VAL A 172 -14.94 13.32 -0.40
N ASN A 173 -14.29 14.02 0.50
CA ASN A 173 -14.63 15.41 0.85
C ASN A 173 -13.49 16.37 0.50
N PRO A 174 -13.66 17.29 -0.47
CA PRO A 174 -12.69 18.33 -0.79
C PRO A 174 -12.79 19.54 0.16
N GLU A 175 -13.84 19.64 0.96
CA GLU A 175 -14.00 20.76 1.88
C GLU A 175 -13.13 20.54 3.13
N LEU A 176 -12.10 21.38 3.25
CA LEU A 176 -11.10 21.27 4.31
C LEU A 176 -11.18 22.41 5.34
N SER A 177 -12.16 23.31 5.26
CA SER A 177 -12.25 24.49 6.13
C SER A 177 -12.34 24.15 7.61
N LEU A 178 -12.97 23.03 7.95
CA LEU A 178 -13.10 22.55 9.32
C LEU A 178 -11.87 21.77 9.83
N PHE A 179 -10.95 21.41 8.94
CA PHE A 179 -9.70 20.77 9.33
C PHE A 179 -8.61 21.82 9.47
N LEU A 180 -8.50 22.44 10.64
CA LEU A 180 -7.64 23.57 10.91
C LEU A 180 -6.13 23.31 10.73
N GLU A 181 -5.72 22.04 10.81
CA GLU A 181 -4.32 21.66 10.64
C GLU A 181 -3.96 21.23 9.20
N LYS A 182 -4.84 21.51 8.22
CA LYS A 182 -4.63 21.16 6.81
C LYS A 182 -3.28 21.66 6.26
N ASP A 183 -2.85 22.85 6.66
CA ASP A 183 -1.63 23.50 6.17
C ASP A 183 -0.34 22.79 6.65
N LYS A 184 -0.43 21.90 7.64
CA LYS A 184 0.68 21.04 8.05
C LYS A 184 0.90 19.86 7.08
N TRP A 185 -0.10 19.54 6.25
CA TRP A 185 -0.06 18.42 5.32
C TRP A 185 0.17 18.96 3.90
N PRO A 186 1.35 18.74 3.32
CA PRO A 186 1.70 19.29 2.01
C PRO A 186 0.74 18.80 0.94
N LYS A 187 0.24 19.70 0.12
CA LYS A 187 -0.66 19.41 -1.00
C LYS A 187 -1.95 18.66 -0.59
N LEU A 188 -2.39 18.72 0.67
CA LEU A 188 -3.64 18.08 1.09
C LEU A 188 -4.83 18.70 0.34
N GLN A 189 -5.63 17.86 -0.33
CA GLN A 189 -6.79 18.29 -1.12
C GLN A 189 -8.09 17.63 -0.68
N THR A 190 -8.04 16.41 -0.13
CA THR A 190 -9.27 15.68 0.22
C THR A 190 -9.13 14.88 1.51
N LEU A 191 -10.26 14.76 2.21
CA LEU A 191 -10.48 13.79 3.29
C LEU A 191 -11.29 12.62 2.72
N VAL A 192 -10.94 11.40 3.10
CA VAL A 192 -11.62 10.20 2.60
C VAL A 192 -12.06 9.32 3.74
N ARG A 193 -13.29 8.78 3.63
CA ARG A 193 -13.81 7.73 4.51
C ARG A 193 -14.19 6.52 3.69
N ILE A 194 -13.77 5.35 4.16
CA ILE A 194 -14.17 4.06 3.61
C ILE A 194 -14.81 3.23 4.72
N ASP A 195 -16.08 2.91 4.57
CA ASP A 195 -16.77 1.96 5.43
C ASP A 195 -16.78 0.59 4.76
N ARG A 196 -16.37 -0.43 5.52
CA ARG A 196 -16.36 -1.82 5.11
C ARG A 196 -17.33 -2.60 6.01
N THR A 197 -18.46 -3.03 5.44
CA THR A 197 -19.42 -3.88 6.13
C THR A 197 -19.28 -5.32 5.63
N ARG A 198 -19.12 -6.24 6.54
CA ARG A 198 -19.07 -7.68 6.28
C ARG A 198 -20.31 -8.36 6.85
N TYR A 199 -21.00 -9.11 6.02
CA TYR A 199 -22.16 -9.91 6.37
C TYR A 199 -21.75 -11.38 6.40
N PHE A 200 -22.00 -12.04 7.50
CA PHE A 200 -21.64 -13.44 7.72
C PHE A 200 -22.88 -14.35 7.55
N ALA A 201 -22.65 -15.64 7.30
CA ALA A 201 -23.73 -16.61 7.05
C ALA A 201 -24.64 -16.85 8.26
N ASP A 202 -24.17 -16.55 9.48
CA ASP A 202 -24.92 -16.63 10.73
C ASP A 202 -25.79 -15.39 11.02
N GLY A 203 -25.85 -14.42 10.08
CA GLY A 203 -26.62 -13.20 10.21
C GLY A 203 -25.92 -12.05 10.96
N HIS A 204 -24.73 -12.29 11.48
CA HIS A 204 -23.94 -11.23 12.14
C HIS A 204 -23.27 -10.34 11.11
N GLU A 205 -23.16 -9.04 11.41
CA GLU A 205 -22.46 -8.07 10.58
C GLU A 205 -21.41 -7.30 11.38
N THR A 206 -20.35 -6.87 10.69
CA THR A 206 -19.33 -5.97 11.24
C THR A 206 -19.09 -4.83 10.30
N THR A 207 -19.00 -3.60 10.83
CA THR A 207 -18.63 -2.41 10.05
C THR A 207 -17.37 -1.80 10.63
N GLU A 208 -16.37 -1.61 9.77
CA GLU A 208 -15.13 -0.91 10.06
C GLU A 208 -15.06 0.36 9.22
N SER A 209 -14.70 1.50 9.84
CA SER A 209 -14.48 2.76 9.15
C SER A 209 -12.99 3.09 9.12
N ALA A 210 -12.47 3.41 7.95
CA ALA A 210 -11.10 3.88 7.75
C ALA A 210 -11.11 5.31 7.21
N LEU A 211 -10.22 6.16 7.74
CA LEU A 211 -10.07 7.55 7.36
C LEU A 211 -8.71 7.78 6.71
N PHE A 212 -8.67 8.66 5.70
CA PHE A 212 -7.44 8.96 4.98
C PHE A 212 -7.33 10.46 4.71
N LEU A 213 -6.08 10.94 4.67
CA LEU A 213 -5.68 12.21 4.09
C LEU A 213 -5.16 11.97 2.68
N SER A 214 -5.53 12.81 1.72
CA SER A 214 -5.08 12.63 0.34
C SER A 214 -4.70 13.94 -0.33
N SER A 215 -3.61 13.92 -1.11
CA SER A 215 -3.20 15.01 -1.99
C SER A 215 -3.86 14.94 -3.37
N LEU A 216 -4.63 13.89 -3.65
CA LEU A 216 -5.35 13.77 -4.91
C LEU A 216 -6.52 14.76 -4.98
N PRO A 217 -6.72 15.42 -6.15
CA PRO A 217 -7.89 16.27 -6.34
C PRO A 217 -9.18 15.45 -6.38
N ALA A 218 -10.27 16.07 -5.96
CA ALA A 218 -11.59 15.44 -5.93
C ALA A 218 -12.42 15.69 -7.21
N ASP A 219 -11.87 16.36 -8.21
CA ASP A 219 -12.59 16.79 -9.43
C ASP A 219 -13.14 15.60 -10.23
N ASP A 220 -12.51 14.43 -10.13
CA ASP A 220 -13.04 13.17 -10.65
C ASP A 220 -13.14 12.12 -9.54
N HIS A 221 -14.20 12.19 -8.74
CA HIS A 221 -14.46 11.24 -7.66
C HIS A 221 -14.42 9.77 -8.13
N LYS A 222 -14.84 9.46 -9.34
CA LYS A 222 -14.84 8.09 -9.89
C LYS A 222 -13.43 7.61 -10.16
N ALA A 223 -12.58 8.45 -10.76
CA ALA A 223 -11.16 8.13 -10.98
C ALA A 223 -10.39 8.03 -9.67
N PHE A 224 -10.68 8.94 -8.72
CA PHE A 224 -10.09 8.91 -7.38
C PHE A 224 -10.43 7.60 -6.65
N VAL A 225 -11.69 7.22 -6.64
CA VAL A 225 -12.13 5.99 -5.95
C VAL A 225 -11.60 4.73 -6.64
N ARG A 226 -11.48 4.71 -7.96
CA ARG A 226 -10.80 3.62 -8.69
C ARG A 226 -9.35 3.49 -8.23
N ARG A 227 -8.63 4.61 -8.08
CA ARG A 227 -7.25 4.62 -7.56
C ARG A 227 -7.17 4.08 -6.14
N LEU A 228 -8.10 4.47 -5.24
CA LEU A 228 -8.18 3.90 -3.89
C LEU A 228 -8.47 2.39 -3.87
N LYS A 229 -9.25 1.91 -4.83
CA LYS A 229 -9.54 0.47 -4.97
C LYS A 229 -8.28 -0.33 -5.28
N ASP A 230 -7.38 0.25 -6.08
CA ASP A 230 -6.13 -0.37 -6.47
C ASP A 230 -5.07 -0.37 -5.33
N LEU A 231 -5.18 0.56 -4.36
CA LEU A 231 -4.31 0.71 -3.18
C LEU A 231 -4.71 -0.22 -2.01
N ARG A 232 -4.97 -1.51 -2.26
CA ARG A 232 -5.36 -2.46 -1.20
C ARG A 232 -4.13 -3.04 -0.48
N GLN A 233 -4.05 -2.86 0.84
CA GLN A 233 -3.09 -3.57 1.71
C GLN A 233 -3.16 -5.12 1.62
N GLU A 234 -4.25 -5.69 1.12
CA GLU A 234 -4.38 -7.13 0.89
C GLU A 234 -3.61 -7.63 -0.35
N THR A 235 -3.13 -6.74 -1.21
CA THR A 235 -2.60 -7.10 -2.53
C THR A 235 -1.29 -7.88 -2.43
N VAL A 236 -0.42 -7.55 -1.46
CA VAL A 236 0.85 -8.28 -1.24
C VAL A 236 0.59 -9.72 -0.81
N HIS A 237 -0.34 -9.93 0.15
CA HIS A 237 -0.71 -11.28 0.58
C HIS A 237 -1.41 -12.09 -0.53
N ARG A 238 -2.18 -11.42 -1.39
CA ARG A 238 -2.87 -12.06 -2.52
C ARG A 238 -1.88 -12.41 -3.64
N ALA A 239 -0.92 -11.52 -3.93
CA ALA A 239 0.13 -11.77 -4.91
C ALA A 239 1.08 -12.89 -4.45
N LEU A 240 1.54 -12.88 -3.21
CA LEU A 240 2.35 -13.96 -2.65
C LEU A 240 1.60 -15.29 -2.65
N ARG A 241 0.29 -15.32 -2.31
CA ARG A 241 -0.55 -16.51 -2.43
C ARG A 241 -0.76 -16.95 -3.88
N SER A 242 -0.85 -16.00 -4.83
CA SER A 242 -0.95 -16.31 -6.26
C SER A 242 0.34 -16.90 -6.79
N ILE A 243 1.49 -16.32 -6.45
CA ILE A 243 2.82 -16.86 -6.78
C ILE A 243 3.00 -18.24 -6.16
N ALA A 244 2.66 -18.42 -4.88
CA ALA A 244 2.74 -19.70 -4.20
C ALA A 244 1.81 -20.77 -4.82
N ARG A 245 0.65 -20.36 -5.34
CA ARG A 245 -0.28 -21.24 -6.05
C ARG A 245 0.27 -21.66 -7.40
N GLU A 246 0.85 -20.71 -8.14
CA GLU A 246 1.45 -20.97 -9.44
C GLU A 246 2.72 -21.82 -9.31
N CYS A 247 3.58 -21.54 -8.34
CA CYS A 247 4.73 -22.40 -8.02
C CYS A 247 4.30 -23.82 -7.68
N ARG A 248 3.23 -24.02 -6.90
CA ARG A 248 2.67 -25.35 -6.62
C ARG A 248 2.12 -26.04 -7.86
N ARG A 249 1.46 -25.29 -8.77
CA ARG A 249 0.97 -25.81 -10.06
C ARG A 249 2.11 -26.29 -10.94
N LEU A 250 3.26 -25.63 -10.85
CA LEU A 250 4.49 -25.98 -11.59
C LEU A 250 5.35 -27.03 -10.87
N GLY A 251 4.86 -27.63 -9.76
CA GLY A 251 5.59 -28.65 -9.00
C GLY A 251 6.73 -28.10 -8.14
N ILE A 252 6.83 -26.78 -8.00
CA ILE A 252 7.85 -26.12 -7.17
C ILE A 252 7.37 -26.13 -5.71
N LYS A 253 8.09 -26.83 -4.83
CA LYS A 253 7.81 -26.82 -3.38
C LYS A 253 8.10 -25.43 -2.83
N VAL A 254 7.05 -24.67 -2.50
CA VAL A 254 7.17 -23.42 -1.76
C VAL A 254 7.06 -23.77 -0.28
N THR A 255 8.20 -23.94 0.36
CA THR A 255 8.31 -24.04 1.81
C THR A 255 8.48 -22.62 2.35
N HIS A 256 7.41 -22.11 3.00
CA HIS A 256 7.39 -20.82 3.71
C HIS A 256 7.20 -19.55 2.84
N ILE A 257 6.01 -19.38 2.26
CA ILE A 257 5.44 -18.03 2.03
C ILE A 257 4.23 -17.85 2.95
#